data_acca176ed6334a97080a588c41a785c0
#
_entry.id   acca176ed6334a97080a588c41a785c0
#
_cell.length_a   1.000
_cell.length_b   1.000
_cell.length_c   1.000
_cell.angle_alpha   90.00
_cell.angle_beta   90.00
_cell.angle_gamma   90.00
#
_symmetry.space_group_name_H-M   'P 1'
#
loop_
_entity.id
_entity.type
_entity.pdbx_description
1 polymer ?
#
loop_
_entity_poly.entity_id
_entity_poly.type
_entity_poly.pdbx_seq_one_letter_code
_entity_poly.pdbx_strand_id
1 'polypeptide(L)'
;MTNDTINIVSSTEKALRIEVDGTETWIQRRWMRDDGTLTPKGLESVQRAKSIIKKRPYVRVKYAEMRDISAKAVVVKCFNGDEAVLPKSQIIEELDYSILVPQWLADQKPLQFKHKQIWI
;
A
#
# COMPACT_ATOMS: atom_id res chain seq x y z
N MET A 1 -20.73 -0.80 -18.06
CA MET A 1 -19.37 -1.31 -17.86
C MET A 1 -18.41 -0.15 -17.94
N THR A 2 -17.82 0.16 -16.82
CA THR A 2 -16.86 1.24 -16.78
C THR A 2 -15.48 0.71 -17.22
N ASN A 3 -15.03 1.20 -18.33
CA ASN A 3 -13.63 1.01 -18.70
C ASN A 3 -12.83 2.07 -17.97
N ASP A 4 -12.37 1.72 -16.77
CA ASP A 4 -11.49 2.60 -16.04
C ASP A 4 -10.18 2.71 -16.81
N THR A 5 -9.92 3.89 -17.34
CA THR A 5 -8.65 4.15 -18.00
C THR A 5 -7.57 4.25 -16.93
N ILE A 6 -6.57 3.38 -17.02
CA ILE A 6 -5.44 3.37 -16.13
C ILE A 6 -4.31 4.17 -16.76
N ASN A 7 -3.92 5.26 -16.13
CA ASN A 7 -2.81 6.08 -16.57
C ASN A 7 -1.58 5.81 -15.71
N ILE A 8 -0.45 5.51 -16.34
CA ILE A 8 0.82 5.37 -15.62
C ILE A 8 1.45 6.75 -15.52
N VAL A 9 1.52 7.28 -14.30
CA VAL A 9 2.04 8.62 -14.02
C VAL A 9 3.56 8.58 -13.84
N SER A 10 4.07 7.54 -13.20
CA SER A 10 5.49 7.39 -12.91
C SER A 10 5.82 5.92 -12.72
N SER A 11 7.08 5.55 -12.81
CA SER A 11 7.49 4.17 -12.60
C SER A 11 8.87 4.10 -11.96
N THR A 12 9.04 3.04 -11.16
CA THR A 12 10.34 2.62 -10.66
C THR A 12 10.58 1.18 -11.10
N GLU A 13 11.71 0.62 -10.73
CA GLU A 13 12.04 -0.75 -11.11
C GLU A 13 10.99 -1.77 -10.68
N LYS A 14 10.39 -1.58 -9.48
CA LYS A 14 9.47 -2.55 -8.89
C LYS A 14 8.04 -2.04 -8.70
N ALA A 15 7.80 -0.77 -8.94
CA ALA A 15 6.51 -0.16 -8.66
C ALA A 15 6.06 0.77 -9.78
N LEU A 16 4.75 0.93 -9.88
CA LEU A 16 4.12 1.88 -10.80
C LEU A 16 3.24 2.82 -10.00
N ARG A 17 3.31 4.12 -10.31
CA ARG A 17 2.34 5.08 -9.84
C ARG A 17 1.29 5.23 -10.91
N ILE A 18 0.06 4.87 -10.57
CA ILE A 18 -1.05 4.89 -11.50
C ILE A 18 -2.14 5.84 -11.04
N GLU A 19 -2.92 6.32 -11.99
CA GLU A 19 -4.12 7.11 -11.74
C GLU A 19 -5.31 6.36 -12.33
N VAL A 20 -6.34 6.16 -11.52
CA VAL A 20 -7.61 5.55 -11.93
C VAL A 20 -8.74 6.43 -11.40
N ASP A 21 -9.55 6.98 -12.27
CA ASP A 21 -10.68 7.86 -11.92
C ASP A 21 -10.29 9.00 -10.98
N GLY A 22 -9.14 9.63 -11.25
CA GLY A 22 -8.65 10.75 -10.44
C GLY A 22 -7.97 10.36 -9.14
N THR A 23 -7.87 9.06 -8.86
CA THR A 23 -7.18 8.55 -7.67
C THR A 23 -5.80 8.04 -8.07
N GLU A 24 -4.76 8.60 -7.48
CA GLU A 24 -3.39 8.14 -7.69
C GLU A 24 -2.96 7.21 -6.55
N THR A 25 -2.30 6.13 -6.91
CA THR A 25 -1.73 5.18 -5.93
C THR A 25 -0.53 4.48 -6.53
N TRP A 26 0.37 4.02 -5.65
CA TRP A 26 1.47 3.17 -6.02
C TRP A 26 1.04 1.71 -5.94
N ILE A 27 1.37 0.93 -6.96
CA ILE A 27 1.16 -0.52 -6.97
C ILE A 27 2.47 -1.23 -7.32
N GLN A 28 2.52 -2.51 -6.99
CA GLN A 28 3.63 -3.34 -7.44
C GLN A 28 3.49 -3.56 -8.95
N ARG A 29 4.61 -3.48 -9.68
CA ARG A 29 4.60 -3.62 -11.14
C ARG A 29 4.00 -4.95 -11.57
N ARG A 30 4.22 -6.02 -10.82
CA ARG A 30 3.68 -7.35 -11.12
C ARG A 30 2.15 -7.44 -11.03
N TRP A 31 1.49 -6.41 -10.46
CA TRP A 31 0.03 -6.38 -10.36
C TRP A 31 -0.63 -5.79 -11.60
N MET A 32 0.16 -5.36 -12.56
CA MET A 32 -0.34 -4.93 -13.87
C MET A 32 0.03 -5.99 -14.93
N ARG A 33 -0.95 -6.42 -15.69
CA ARG A 33 -0.76 -7.38 -16.77
C ARG A 33 -0.17 -6.69 -18.00
N ASP A 34 0.39 -7.48 -18.91
CA ASP A 34 1.00 -6.97 -20.14
C ASP A 34 0.00 -6.21 -21.02
N ASP A 35 -1.28 -6.54 -20.93
CA ASP A 35 -2.34 -5.85 -21.67
C ASP A 35 -2.80 -4.54 -21.03
N GLY A 36 -2.19 -4.12 -19.94
CA GLY A 36 -2.54 -2.88 -19.24
C GLY A 36 -3.66 -3.01 -18.22
N THR A 37 -4.21 -4.22 -18.01
CA THR A 37 -5.22 -4.45 -16.98
C THR A 37 -4.57 -4.82 -15.66
N LEU A 38 -5.33 -4.65 -14.57
CA LEU A 38 -4.84 -4.98 -13.22
C LEU A 38 -5.23 -6.40 -12.82
N THR A 39 -4.33 -7.05 -12.09
CA THR A 39 -4.64 -8.31 -11.43
C THR A 39 -5.65 -8.05 -10.30
N PRO A 40 -6.30 -9.11 -9.73
CA PRO A 40 -7.19 -8.92 -8.58
C PRO A 40 -6.52 -8.17 -7.42
N LYS A 41 -5.24 -8.41 -7.16
CA LYS A 41 -4.48 -7.68 -6.14
C LYS A 41 -4.34 -6.20 -6.48
N GLY A 42 -4.08 -5.88 -7.74
CA GLY A 42 -4.00 -4.49 -8.20
C GLY A 42 -5.33 -3.77 -8.08
N LEU A 43 -6.42 -4.42 -8.44
CA LEU A 43 -7.78 -3.87 -8.30
C LEU A 43 -8.12 -3.61 -6.84
N GLU A 44 -7.80 -4.54 -5.95
CA GLU A 44 -7.99 -4.38 -4.51
C GLU A 44 -7.22 -3.19 -3.97
N SER A 45 -5.98 -3.01 -4.42
CA SER A 45 -5.14 -1.88 -4.02
C SER A 45 -5.76 -0.54 -4.44
N VAL A 46 -6.29 -0.46 -5.66
CA VAL A 46 -6.97 0.75 -6.16
C VAL A 46 -8.23 1.03 -5.36
N GLN A 47 -9.01 0.00 -5.03
CA GLN A 47 -10.23 0.17 -4.23
C GLN A 47 -9.90 0.70 -2.83
N ARG A 48 -8.83 0.23 -2.21
CA ARG A 48 -8.37 0.75 -0.92
C ARG A 48 -7.98 2.23 -1.03
N ALA A 49 -7.26 2.59 -2.09
CA ALA A 49 -6.86 3.97 -2.31
C ALA A 49 -8.07 4.89 -2.47
N LYS A 50 -9.12 4.44 -3.17
CA LYS A 50 -10.35 5.20 -3.35
C LYS A 50 -11.13 5.40 -2.06
N SER A 51 -10.97 4.49 -1.09
CA SER A 51 -11.68 4.57 0.20
C SER A 51 -10.94 5.38 1.26
N ILE A 52 -9.77 5.94 0.94
CA ILE A 52 -8.97 6.73 1.89
C ILE A 52 -9.74 7.97 2.33
N ILE A 53 -9.77 8.18 3.65
CA ILE A 53 -10.28 9.43 4.22
C ILE A 53 -9.20 10.49 4.06
N LYS A 54 -9.48 11.52 3.28
CA LYS A 54 -8.56 12.65 3.07
C LYS A 54 -8.34 13.40 4.38
N LYS A 55 -7.17 14.06 4.50
CA LYS A 55 -6.74 14.87 5.66
C LYS A 55 -6.33 14.06 6.88
N ARG A 56 -6.05 12.77 6.73
CA ARG A 56 -5.39 11.99 7.77
C ARG A 56 -3.93 11.78 7.43
N PRO A 57 -3.02 11.85 8.40
CA PRO A 57 -1.62 11.56 8.12
C PRO A 57 -1.39 10.04 7.98
N TYR A 58 -0.60 9.69 7.00
CA TYR A 58 -0.14 8.32 6.77
C TYR A 58 1.38 8.31 6.84
N VAL A 59 1.94 7.18 7.16
CA VAL A 59 3.39 6.99 7.20
C VAL A 59 3.76 5.76 6.39
N ARG A 60 4.95 5.80 5.81
CA ARG A 60 5.47 4.66 5.09
C ARG A 60 6.39 3.86 6.01
N VAL A 61 5.99 2.63 6.27
CA VAL A 61 6.72 1.70 7.12
C VAL A 61 7.55 0.78 6.25
N LYS A 62 8.84 0.69 6.56
CA LYS A 62 9.74 -0.24 5.89
C LYS A 62 9.79 -1.54 6.66
N TYR A 63 9.77 -2.66 5.95
CA TYR A 63 9.82 -3.97 6.57
C TYR A 63 10.80 -4.88 5.85
N ALA A 64 11.34 -5.85 6.59
CA ALA A 64 12.20 -6.89 6.05
C ALA A 64 11.36 -8.05 5.52
N GLU A 65 10.26 -8.35 6.20
CA GLU A 65 9.42 -9.50 5.91
C GLU A 65 7.99 -9.23 6.28
N MET A 66 7.06 -9.70 5.47
CA MET A 66 5.64 -9.61 5.75
C MET A 66 4.97 -10.93 5.34
N ARG A 67 4.12 -11.47 6.20
CA ARG A 67 3.40 -12.72 5.91
C ARG A 67 1.97 -12.64 6.39
N ASP A 68 1.08 -13.30 5.66
CA ASP A 68 -0.31 -13.44 6.06
C ASP A 68 -0.45 -14.41 7.22
N ILE A 69 -1.17 -14.00 8.26
CA ILE A 69 -1.53 -14.91 9.37
C ILE A 69 -3.01 -15.29 9.32
N SER A 70 -3.81 -14.51 8.60
CA SER A 70 -5.22 -14.80 8.37
C SER A 70 -5.70 -14.04 7.15
N ALA A 71 -6.97 -14.22 6.77
CA ALA A 71 -7.56 -13.48 5.66
C ALA A 71 -7.62 -11.96 5.92
N LYS A 72 -7.54 -11.52 7.19
CA LYS A 72 -7.72 -10.13 7.59
C LYS A 72 -6.48 -9.48 8.20
N ALA A 73 -5.42 -10.23 8.44
CA ALA A 73 -4.26 -9.71 9.17
C ALA A 73 -2.96 -10.24 8.62
N VAL A 74 -1.91 -9.42 8.76
CA VAL A 74 -0.54 -9.78 8.40
C VAL A 74 0.39 -9.53 9.58
N VAL A 75 1.50 -10.25 9.62
CA VAL A 75 2.63 -9.95 10.50
C VAL A 75 3.69 -9.23 9.67
N VAL A 76 4.11 -8.07 10.16
CA VAL A 76 5.19 -7.28 9.56
C VAL A 76 6.39 -7.35 10.47
N LYS A 77 7.53 -7.79 9.93
CA LYS A 77 8.80 -7.85 10.64
C LYS A 77 9.70 -6.75 10.10
N CYS A 78 10.09 -5.83 10.97
CA CYS A 78 10.98 -4.74 10.62
C CYS A 78 12.45 -5.19 10.59
N PHE A 79 13.32 -4.36 10.01
CA PHE A 79 14.75 -4.69 9.89
C PHE A 79 15.46 -4.83 11.23
N ASN A 80 14.94 -4.19 12.28
CA ASN A 80 15.49 -4.33 13.64
C ASN A 80 15.02 -5.60 14.36
N GLY A 81 14.17 -6.41 13.73
CA GLY A 81 13.63 -7.64 14.30
C GLY A 81 12.28 -7.50 15.00
N ASP A 82 11.79 -6.29 15.19
CA ASP A 82 10.47 -6.07 15.79
C ASP A 82 9.37 -6.58 14.85
N GLU A 83 8.37 -7.22 15.42
CA GLU A 83 7.21 -7.72 14.69
C GLU A 83 5.92 -7.07 15.18
N ALA A 84 5.01 -6.85 14.24
CA ALA A 84 3.69 -6.31 14.56
C ALA A 84 2.62 -6.98 13.71
N VAL A 85 1.46 -7.21 14.30
CA VAL A 85 0.27 -7.71 13.59
C VAL A 85 -0.54 -6.50 13.15
N LEU A 86 -0.84 -6.42 11.86
CA LEU A 86 -1.59 -5.31 11.28
C LEU A 86 -2.84 -5.83 10.58
N PRO A 87 -3.98 -5.12 10.72
CA PRO A 87 -5.15 -5.44 9.92
C PRO A 87 -4.93 -5.04 8.46
N LYS A 88 -5.23 -5.93 7.54
CA LYS A 88 -5.06 -5.68 6.10
C LYS A 88 -5.86 -4.47 5.63
N SER A 89 -7.02 -4.22 6.24
CA SER A 89 -7.88 -3.09 5.86
C SER A 89 -7.23 -1.72 6.09
N GLN A 90 -6.20 -1.63 6.93
CA GLN A 90 -5.50 -0.38 7.22
C GLN A 90 -4.26 -0.18 6.37
N ILE A 91 -3.86 -1.18 5.60
CA ILE A 91 -2.73 -1.06 4.67
C ILE A 91 -3.24 -0.48 3.37
N ILE A 92 -2.86 0.76 3.08
CA ILE A 92 -3.37 1.49 1.93
C ILE A 92 -2.58 1.16 0.66
N GLU A 93 -1.25 1.12 0.77
CA GLU A 93 -0.36 0.72 -0.31
C GLU A 93 0.57 -0.37 0.19
N GLU A 94 0.74 -1.39 -0.62
CA GLU A 94 1.63 -2.50 -0.31
C GLU A 94 2.66 -2.61 -1.43
N LEU A 95 3.90 -2.28 -1.12
CA LEU A 95 5.01 -2.39 -2.04
C LEU A 95 6.02 -3.41 -1.50
N ASP A 96 6.98 -3.80 -2.32
CA ASP A 96 8.07 -4.62 -1.84
C ASP A 96 8.86 -3.83 -0.79
N TYR A 97 8.94 -4.35 0.43
CA TYR A 97 9.66 -3.80 1.57
C TYR A 97 9.10 -2.51 2.16
N SER A 98 7.91 -2.07 1.75
CA SER A 98 7.25 -0.93 2.40
C SER A 98 5.73 -1.00 2.29
N ILE A 99 5.07 -0.45 3.30
CA ILE A 99 3.61 -0.33 3.32
C ILE A 99 3.24 1.09 3.78
N LEU A 100 2.08 1.56 3.34
CA LEU A 100 1.53 2.84 3.78
C LEU A 100 0.38 2.57 4.72
N VAL A 101 0.49 3.08 5.95
CA VAL A 101 -0.50 2.86 7.01
C VAL A 101 -0.81 4.19 7.70
N PRO A 102 -1.99 4.30 8.38
CA PRO A 102 -2.27 5.47 9.18
C PRO A 102 -1.22 5.66 10.28
N GLN A 103 -0.84 6.91 10.54
CA GLN A 103 0.16 7.21 11.56
C GLN A 103 -0.24 6.68 12.94
N TRP A 104 -1.53 6.80 13.29
CA TRP A 104 -2.00 6.31 14.60
C TRP A 104 -1.72 4.83 14.81
N LEU A 105 -1.84 4.04 13.73
CA LEU A 105 -1.56 2.60 13.80
C LEU A 105 -0.06 2.34 13.96
N ALA A 106 0.76 3.07 13.21
CA ALA A 106 2.21 2.94 13.30
C ALA A 106 2.75 3.35 14.69
N ASP A 107 2.13 4.37 15.30
CA ASP A 107 2.51 4.83 16.64
C ASP A 107 2.18 3.80 17.72
N GLN A 108 1.16 2.97 17.52
CA GLN A 108 0.74 1.96 18.49
C GLN A 108 1.52 0.65 18.38
N LYS A 109 2.29 0.47 17.32
CA LYS A 109 2.98 -0.78 17.04
C LYS A 109 4.50 -0.56 16.95
N PRO A 110 5.32 -1.56 17.24
CA PRO A 110 6.78 -1.44 17.13
C PRO A 110 7.23 -1.48 15.67
N LEU A 111 6.83 -0.48 14.90
CA LEU A 111 7.12 -0.38 13.47
C LEU A 111 8.23 0.63 13.21
N GLN A 112 9.08 0.34 12.24
CA GLN A 112 10.11 1.26 11.79
C GLN A 112 9.56 2.17 10.70
N PHE A 113 9.51 3.46 10.98
CA PHE A 113 9.11 4.46 9.99
C PHE A 113 9.82 5.76 10.29
N LYS A 114 9.98 6.56 9.24
CA LYS A 114 10.46 7.93 9.41
C LYS A 114 9.26 8.81 9.74
N HIS A 115 9.47 9.81 10.59
CA HIS A 115 8.43 10.77 10.99
C HIS A 115 8.04 11.71 9.83
N LYS A 116 8.03 11.20 8.62
CA LYS A 116 7.57 11.95 7.46
C LYS A 116 6.11 11.59 7.20
N GLN A 117 5.22 12.49 7.57
CA GLN A 117 3.80 12.31 7.32
C GLN A 117 3.50 12.47 5.85
N ILE A 118 2.64 11.60 5.34
CA ILE A 118 2.12 11.68 3.99
C ILE A 118 0.64 12.00 4.12
N TRP A 119 0.26 13.18 3.64
CA TRP A 119 -1.14 13.62 3.63
C TRP A 119 -1.77 13.25 2.30
N ILE A 120 -2.94 12.65 2.37
CA ILE A 120 -3.68 12.23 1.19
C ILE A 120 -4.93 13.06 1.02
#